data_2b161ac9ab2ff3c814fc6b4ac5677a64
#
_entry.id   2b161ac9ab2ff3c814fc6b4ac5677a64
#
_cell.length_a   1.000
_cell.length_b   1.000
_cell.length_c   1.000
_cell.angle_alpha   90.00
_cell.angle_beta   90.00
_cell.angle_gamma   90.00
#
_symmetry.space_group_name_H-M   'P 1'
#
loop_
_entity.id
_entity.type
_entity.pdbx_description
1 polymer ?
#
loop_
_entity_poly.entity_id
_entity_poly.type
_entity_poly.pdbx_seq_one_letter_code
_entity_poly.pdbx_strand_id
1 'polypeptide(L)'
;ILGGMMAIDMGGPVNKAAYVFGVGSLAATLSSGGTFPMAAVMAGGMVPPIAIALASQIFKNKFTEQEKEAGLTNYIMGLSFITEGAIPYAAADPARIIPASVIGSAITGALVGLFQIKIPAPHGGILVMGLSKNAAGHSGFLMYLIAILIGSIIAAIVLGFLKPSIKKD
;
A
#
# COMPACT_ATOMS: atom_id res chain seq x y z
N ILE A 1 6.68 10.23 3.25
CA ILE A 1 7.98 9.61 2.93
C ILE A 1 7.92 8.10 3.17
N LEU A 2 7.73 7.62 4.41
CA LEU A 2 7.76 6.18 4.75
C LEU A 2 6.81 5.34 3.90
N GLY A 3 5.57 5.81 3.68
CA GLY A 3 4.62 5.13 2.81
C GLY A 3 5.14 4.97 1.39
N GLY A 4 5.72 6.02 0.80
CA GLY A 4 6.31 5.96 -0.54
C GLY A 4 7.51 5.01 -0.64
N MET A 5 8.37 4.96 0.39
CA MET A 5 9.51 4.03 0.44
C MET A 5 9.06 2.56 0.35
N MET A 6 7.86 2.23 0.85
CA MET A 6 7.34 0.87 0.78
C MET A 6 7.09 0.40 -0.66
N ALA A 7 6.87 1.32 -1.60
CA ALA A 7 6.54 1.02 -2.98
C ALA A 7 7.70 1.16 -3.98
N ILE A 8 8.86 1.67 -3.55
CA ILE A 8 10.00 1.91 -4.45
C ILE A 8 10.57 0.60 -4.99
N ASP A 9 10.78 -0.37 -4.13
CA ASP A 9 11.42 -1.65 -4.45
C ASP A 9 10.68 -2.89 -3.90
N MET A 10 9.47 -2.68 -3.35
CA MET A 10 8.47 -3.71 -3.01
C MET A 10 9.05 -4.95 -2.31
N GLY A 11 9.77 -4.75 -1.22
CA GLY A 11 10.46 -5.79 -0.45
C GLY A 11 11.99 -5.72 -0.54
N GLY A 12 12.53 -4.79 -1.32
CA GLY A 12 13.96 -4.52 -1.42
C GLY A 12 14.53 -3.68 -0.27
N PRO A 13 15.76 -3.15 -0.42
CA PRO A 13 16.46 -2.44 0.66
C PRO A 13 15.73 -1.20 1.18
N VAL A 14 15.09 -0.40 0.30
CA VAL A 14 14.38 0.83 0.67
C VAL A 14 13.11 0.50 1.46
N ASN A 15 12.35 -0.48 0.99
CA ASN A 15 11.18 -1.03 1.68
C ASN A 15 11.57 -1.53 3.08
N LYS A 16 12.63 -2.35 3.17
CA LYS A 16 13.12 -2.88 4.44
C LYS A 16 13.59 -1.78 5.40
N ALA A 17 14.25 -0.74 4.90
CA ALA A 17 14.67 0.39 5.73
C ALA A 17 13.47 1.09 6.37
N ALA A 18 12.41 1.35 5.60
CA ALA A 18 11.17 1.92 6.12
C ALA A 18 10.51 0.99 7.14
N TYR A 19 10.44 -0.30 6.84
CA TYR A 19 9.85 -1.30 7.73
C TYR A 19 10.61 -1.42 9.06
N VAL A 20 11.94 -1.53 9.02
CA VAL A 20 12.78 -1.61 10.23
C VAL A 20 12.65 -0.34 11.08
N PHE A 21 12.59 0.84 10.45
CA PHE A 21 12.32 2.08 11.16
C PHE A 21 10.95 2.07 11.84
N GLY A 22 9.90 1.63 11.14
CA GLY A 22 8.55 1.47 11.70
C GLY A 22 8.52 0.56 12.91
N VAL A 23 9.12 -0.63 12.79
CA VAL A 23 9.22 -1.62 13.89
C VAL A 23 10.04 -1.08 15.06
N GLY A 24 11.18 -0.42 14.78
CA GLY A 24 12.00 0.20 15.82
C GLY A 24 11.24 1.28 16.61
N SER A 25 10.45 2.10 15.91
CA SER A 25 9.60 3.10 16.56
C SER A 25 8.48 2.45 17.39
N LEU A 26 7.98 1.28 16.98
CA LEU A 26 6.96 0.53 17.69
C LEU A 26 7.47 0.01 19.03
N ALA A 27 8.68 -0.52 19.07
CA ALA A 27 9.31 -1.04 20.30
C ALA A 27 9.33 0.00 21.43
N ALA A 28 9.52 1.28 21.07
CA ALA A 28 9.55 2.39 22.04
C ALA A 28 8.16 2.88 22.48
N THR A 29 7.08 2.50 21.79
CA THR A 29 5.75 3.11 21.95
C THR A 29 4.60 2.13 22.16
N LEU A 30 4.90 0.84 22.37
CA LEU A 30 3.88 -0.20 22.60
C LEU A 30 2.92 0.15 23.73
N SER A 31 3.44 0.66 24.84
CA SER A 31 2.65 1.06 26.02
C SER A 31 1.71 2.24 25.75
N SER A 32 1.99 3.06 24.72
CA SER A 32 1.18 4.21 24.32
C SER A 32 0.23 3.93 23.14
N GLY A 33 0.00 2.65 22.82
CA GLY A 33 -0.96 2.22 21.79
C GLY A 33 -0.40 2.19 20.36
N GLY A 34 0.93 2.14 20.21
CA GLY A 34 1.59 2.02 18.91
C GLY A 34 2.13 3.32 18.34
N THR A 35 2.46 3.30 17.06
CA THR A 35 3.20 4.39 16.42
C THR A 35 2.65 4.78 15.05
N PHE A 36 2.73 6.07 14.70
CA PHE A 36 2.42 6.62 13.38
C PHE A 36 3.35 6.11 12.27
N PRO A 37 4.70 6.03 12.47
CA PRO A 37 5.58 5.48 11.46
C PRO A 37 5.18 4.08 11.01
N MET A 38 4.87 3.18 11.94
CA MET A 38 4.45 1.82 11.59
C MET A 38 3.11 1.80 10.86
N ALA A 39 2.15 2.65 11.27
CA ALA A 39 0.88 2.78 10.56
C ALA A 39 1.09 3.27 9.12
N ALA A 40 1.96 4.25 8.90
CA ALA A 40 2.27 4.76 7.56
C ALA A 40 3.00 3.71 6.69
N VAL A 41 3.90 2.94 7.28
CA VAL A 41 4.62 1.84 6.61
C VAL A 41 3.64 0.74 6.18
N MET A 42 2.80 0.28 7.09
CA MET A 42 1.83 -0.78 6.79
C MET A 42 0.83 -0.34 5.72
N ALA A 43 0.21 0.83 5.87
CA ALA A 43 -0.73 1.36 4.88
C ALA A 43 -0.07 1.57 3.51
N GLY A 44 1.13 2.15 3.48
CA GLY A 44 1.87 2.37 2.24
C GLY A 44 2.21 1.08 1.51
N GLY A 45 2.58 0.03 2.24
CA GLY A 45 2.89 -1.27 1.65
C GLY A 45 1.67 -2.07 1.18
N MET A 46 0.47 -1.74 1.66
CA MET A 46 -0.78 -2.35 1.18
C MET A 46 -1.22 -1.79 -0.18
N VAL A 47 -0.81 -0.56 -0.51
CA VAL A 47 -1.27 0.16 -1.71
C VAL A 47 -0.85 -0.50 -3.02
N PRO A 48 0.42 -0.88 -3.28
CA PRO A 48 0.83 -1.37 -4.60
C PRO A 48 0.00 -2.56 -5.10
N PRO A 49 -0.15 -3.66 -4.36
CA PRO A 49 -0.95 -4.78 -4.84
C PRO A 49 -2.43 -4.44 -4.99
N ILE A 50 -3.03 -3.66 -4.08
CA ILE A 50 -4.43 -3.23 -4.19
C ILE A 50 -4.63 -2.34 -5.43
N ALA A 51 -3.72 -1.41 -5.67
CA ALA A 51 -3.79 -0.52 -6.83
C ALA A 51 -3.69 -1.28 -8.15
N ILE A 52 -2.80 -2.26 -8.24
CA ILE A 52 -2.67 -3.13 -9.41
C ILE A 52 -3.94 -3.96 -9.62
N ALA A 53 -4.48 -4.54 -8.55
CA ALA A 53 -5.75 -5.26 -8.59
C ALA A 53 -6.88 -4.38 -9.14
N LEU A 54 -7.05 -3.17 -8.60
CA LEU A 54 -8.03 -2.19 -9.08
C LEU A 54 -7.80 -1.82 -10.54
N ALA A 55 -6.56 -1.45 -10.91
CA ALA A 55 -6.22 -1.04 -12.26
C ALA A 55 -6.50 -2.15 -13.28
N SER A 56 -6.17 -3.40 -12.97
CA SER A 56 -6.40 -4.55 -13.85
C SER A 56 -7.89 -4.83 -14.09
N GLN A 57 -8.74 -4.49 -13.14
CA GLN A 57 -10.19 -4.68 -13.27
C GLN A 57 -10.88 -3.47 -13.93
N ILE A 58 -10.40 -2.25 -13.69
CA ILE A 58 -10.97 -1.02 -14.27
C ILE A 58 -10.49 -0.82 -15.72
N PHE A 59 -9.19 -0.98 -15.97
CA PHE A 59 -8.56 -0.75 -17.26
C PHE A 59 -8.24 -2.07 -17.98
N LYS A 60 -9.24 -2.92 -18.17
CA LYS A 60 -9.12 -4.29 -18.71
C LYS A 60 -8.36 -4.39 -20.02
N ASN A 61 -8.41 -3.36 -20.86
CA ASN A 61 -7.71 -3.29 -22.15
C ASN A 61 -6.22 -2.98 -22.04
N LYS A 62 -5.70 -2.77 -20.85
CA LYS A 62 -4.30 -2.45 -20.58
C LYS A 62 -3.53 -3.56 -19.86
N PHE A 63 -4.22 -4.65 -19.56
CA PHE A 63 -3.67 -5.81 -18.87
C PHE A 63 -4.00 -7.08 -19.65
N THR A 64 -3.06 -8.02 -19.70
CA THR A 64 -3.28 -9.35 -20.27
C THR A 64 -4.29 -10.14 -19.42
N GLU A 65 -4.86 -11.22 -19.97
CA GLU A 65 -5.77 -12.09 -19.19
C GLU A 65 -5.06 -12.66 -17.96
N GLN A 66 -3.80 -13.09 -18.12
CA GLN A 66 -2.99 -13.61 -17.01
C GLN A 66 -2.76 -12.55 -15.92
N GLU A 67 -2.45 -11.31 -16.32
CA GLU A 67 -2.29 -10.18 -15.37
C GLU A 67 -3.60 -9.88 -14.62
N LYS A 68 -4.75 -10.00 -15.28
CA LYS A 68 -6.06 -9.76 -14.65
C LYS A 68 -6.41 -10.85 -13.64
N GLU A 69 -6.17 -12.11 -13.98
CA GLU A 69 -6.40 -13.24 -13.07
C GLU A 69 -5.48 -13.18 -11.86
N ALA A 70 -4.19 -12.96 -12.07
CA ALA A 70 -3.22 -12.75 -10.99
C ALA A 70 -3.55 -11.51 -10.15
N GLY A 71 -4.14 -10.47 -10.78
CA GLY A 71 -4.57 -9.25 -10.12
C GLY A 71 -5.62 -9.46 -9.03
N LEU A 72 -6.48 -10.48 -9.17
CA LEU A 72 -7.46 -10.81 -8.13
C LEU A 72 -6.79 -11.25 -6.82
N THR A 73 -5.71 -12.04 -6.93
CA THR A 73 -4.93 -12.47 -5.76
C THR A 73 -4.30 -11.28 -5.04
N ASN A 74 -3.98 -10.21 -5.77
CA ASN A 74 -3.39 -9.00 -5.19
C ASN A 74 -4.31 -8.26 -4.23
N TYR A 75 -5.63 -8.43 -4.30
CA TYR A 75 -6.51 -7.92 -3.25
C TYR A 75 -6.21 -8.57 -1.90
N ILE A 76 -6.09 -9.90 -1.89
CA ILE A 76 -5.78 -10.64 -0.66
C ILE A 76 -4.38 -10.29 -0.16
N MET A 77 -3.39 -10.28 -1.05
CA MET A 77 -2.01 -9.93 -0.69
C MET A 77 -1.92 -8.52 -0.13
N GLY A 78 -2.52 -7.55 -0.80
CA GLY A 78 -2.53 -6.16 -0.34
C GLY A 78 -3.23 -5.98 1.00
N LEU A 79 -4.41 -6.58 1.18
CA LEU A 79 -5.13 -6.55 2.46
C LEU A 79 -4.33 -7.21 3.59
N SER A 80 -3.47 -8.17 3.28
CA SER A 80 -2.60 -8.85 4.25
C SER A 80 -1.27 -8.13 4.49
N PHE A 81 -1.03 -6.97 3.86
CA PHE A 81 0.26 -6.25 3.89
C PHE A 81 1.39 -7.08 3.25
N ILE A 82 1.14 -7.71 2.11
CA ILE A 82 2.13 -8.43 1.31
C ILE A 82 2.38 -7.62 0.04
N THR A 83 3.31 -6.66 0.13
CA THR A 83 3.66 -5.72 -0.95
C THR A 83 4.23 -6.45 -2.18
N GLU A 84 4.88 -7.59 -1.95
CA GLU A 84 5.53 -8.43 -2.95
C GLU A 84 4.58 -8.96 -4.03
N GLY A 85 3.27 -8.95 -3.80
CA GLY A 85 2.28 -9.25 -4.84
C GLY A 85 2.36 -8.34 -6.07
N ALA A 86 2.92 -7.15 -5.91
CA ALA A 86 3.14 -6.22 -7.00
C ALA A 86 4.40 -6.49 -7.83
N ILE A 87 5.34 -7.31 -7.34
CA ILE A 87 6.65 -7.54 -7.97
C ILE A 87 6.55 -8.04 -9.42
N PRO A 88 5.72 -9.03 -9.77
CA PRO A 88 5.63 -9.50 -11.15
C PRO A 88 5.25 -8.38 -12.14
N TYR A 89 4.37 -7.50 -11.74
CA TYR A 89 3.94 -6.35 -12.55
C TYR A 89 5.03 -5.28 -12.64
N ALA A 90 5.70 -5.00 -11.51
CA ALA A 90 6.80 -4.05 -11.48
C ALA A 90 8.01 -4.54 -12.30
N ALA A 91 8.26 -5.85 -12.33
CA ALA A 91 9.30 -6.45 -13.17
C ALA A 91 8.96 -6.37 -14.67
N ALA A 92 7.69 -6.52 -15.02
CA ALA A 92 7.24 -6.44 -16.42
C ALA A 92 7.19 -5.00 -16.95
N ASP A 93 6.84 -4.01 -16.11
CA ASP A 93 6.69 -2.60 -16.50
C ASP A 93 7.10 -1.65 -15.36
N PRO A 94 8.39 -1.61 -15.00
CA PRO A 94 8.87 -0.83 -13.86
C PRO A 94 8.63 0.67 -14.02
N ALA A 95 8.75 1.18 -15.26
CA ALA A 95 8.63 2.60 -15.54
C ALA A 95 7.24 3.19 -15.25
N ARG A 96 6.21 2.35 -15.19
CA ARG A 96 4.81 2.77 -14.93
C ARG A 96 4.30 2.28 -13.59
N ILE A 97 4.58 1.04 -13.24
CA ILE A 97 4.10 0.43 -11.99
C ILE A 97 4.73 1.11 -10.76
N ILE A 98 6.05 1.30 -10.76
CA ILE A 98 6.74 1.86 -9.61
C ILE A 98 6.31 3.30 -9.31
N PRO A 99 6.35 4.26 -10.28
CA PRO A 99 5.92 5.63 -10.00
C PRO A 99 4.47 5.73 -9.55
N ALA A 100 3.55 5.01 -10.17
CA ALA A 100 2.15 5.00 -9.79
C ALA A 100 1.96 4.50 -8.35
N SER A 101 2.64 3.40 -8.00
CA SER A 101 2.61 2.83 -6.65
C SER A 101 3.21 3.78 -5.62
N VAL A 102 4.34 4.41 -5.92
CA VAL A 102 5.00 5.37 -5.01
C VAL A 102 4.10 6.57 -4.74
N ILE A 103 3.43 7.13 -5.75
CA ILE A 103 2.51 8.24 -5.60
C ILE A 103 1.37 7.85 -4.64
N GLY A 104 0.69 6.75 -4.90
CA GLY A 104 -0.42 6.31 -4.04
C GLY A 104 0.02 5.98 -2.62
N SER A 105 1.14 5.25 -2.46
CA SER A 105 1.69 4.89 -1.14
C SER A 105 2.15 6.13 -0.34
N ALA A 106 2.72 7.13 -1.01
CA ALA A 106 3.11 8.39 -0.37
C ALA A 106 1.89 9.18 0.11
N ILE A 107 0.83 9.25 -0.71
CA ILE A 107 -0.44 9.90 -0.33
C ILE A 107 -1.08 9.17 0.85
N THR A 108 -1.13 7.83 0.80
CA THR A 108 -1.64 7.03 1.92
C THR A 108 -0.88 7.30 3.21
N GLY A 109 0.45 7.29 3.15
CA GLY A 109 1.28 7.60 4.32
C GLY A 109 1.09 9.03 4.85
N ALA A 110 0.84 10.00 3.96
CA ALA A 110 0.50 11.37 4.35
C ALA A 110 -0.86 11.45 5.04
N LEU A 111 -1.88 10.77 4.51
CA LEU A 111 -3.22 10.70 5.11
C LEU A 111 -3.20 10.03 6.47
N VAL A 112 -2.46 8.94 6.62
CA VAL A 112 -2.25 8.26 7.92
C VAL A 112 -1.66 9.22 8.96
N GLY A 113 -0.65 10.01 8.55
CA GLY A 113 -0.07 11.04 9.40
C GLY A 113 -1.05 12.17 9.73
N LEU A 114 -1.84 12.59 8.76
CA LEU A 114 -2.84 13.66 8.92
C LEU A 114 -3.98 13.24 9.84
N PHE A 115 -4.43 12.00 9.72
CA PHE A 115 -5.43 11.40 10.60
C PHE A 115 -4.86 10.96 11.96
N GLN A 116 -3.54 11.09 12.13
CA GLN A 116 -2.81 10.71 13.35
C GLN A 116 -3.11 9.27 13.80
N ILE A 117 -3.07 8.35 12.85
CA ILE A 117 -3.36 6.93 13.10
C ILE A 117 -2.11 6.25 13.63
N LYS A 118 -2.27 5.54 14.75
CA LYS A 118 -1.27 4.68 15.39
C LYS A 118 -1.68 3.23 15.27
N ILE A 119 -0.70 2.33 15.13
CA ILE A 119 -0.95 0.89 15.17
C ILE A 119 0.07 0.21 16.10
N PRO A 120 -0.37 -0.73 16.97
CA PRO A 120 0.52 -1.43 17.90
C PRO A 120 1.07 -2.74 17.35
N ALA A 121 0.89 -3.03 16.05
CA ALA A 121 1.31 -4.27 15.42
C ALA A 121 2.27 -4.01 14.25
N PRO A 122 3.33 -4.83 14.08
CA PRO A 122 4.30 -4.63 13.00
C PRO A 122 3.83 -5.19 11.66
N HIS A 123 2.87 -6.09 11.65
CA HIS A 123 2.38 -6.77 10.44
C HIS A 123 0.94 -7.26 10.65
N GLY A 124 0.28 -7.66 9.55
CA GLY A 124 -1.04 -8.29 9.57
C GLY A 124 -2.11 -7.57 8.74
N GLY A 125 -1.81 -6.40 8.18
CA GLY A 125 -2.73 -5.68 7.31
C GLY A 125 -4.10 -5.47 7.95
N ILE A 126 -5.15 -5.84 7.22
CA ILE A 126 -6.55 -5.65 7.67
C ILE A 126 -6.87 -6.36 8.99
N LEU A 127 -6.21 -7.48 9.28
CA LEU A 127 -6.47 -8.25 10.52
C LEU A 127 -6.10 -7.47 11.78
N VAL A 128 -5.10 -6.61 11.70
CA VAL A 128 -4.63 -5.81 12.85
C VAL A 128 -5.11 -4.35 12.80
N MET A 129 -5.76 -3.94 11.71
CA MET A 129 -6.29 -2.57 11.56
C MET A 129 -7.32 -2.24 12.65
N GLY A 130 -8.03 -3.23 13.17
CA GLY A 130 -8.96 -3.06 14.31
C GLY A 130 -8.28 -2.59 15.60
N LEU A 131 -6.96 -2.79 15.72
CA LEU A 131 -6.16 -2.33 16.86
C LEU A 131 -5.70 -0.87 16.69
N SER A 132 -5.90 -0.27 15.52
CA SER A 132 -5.48 1.10 15.25
C SER A 132 -6.28 2.10 16.06
N LYS A 133 -5.61 3.18 16.48
CA LYS A 133 -6.19 4.29 17.22
C LYS A 133 -5.86 5.61 16.55
N ASN A 134 -6.79 6.57 16.67
CA ASN A 134 -6.54 7.97 16.29
C ASN A 134 -5.91 8.75 17.46
N ALA A 135 -5.63 10.03 17.26
CA ALA A 135 -5.07 10.90 18.28
C ALA A 135 -5.91 10.98 19.57
N ALA A 136 -7.24 10.87 19.46
CA ALA A 136 -8.17 10.90 20.59
C ALA A 136 -8.29 9.54 21.31
N GLY A 137 -7.54 8.52 20.88
CA GLY A 137 -7.59 7.17 21.45
C GLY A 137 -8.78 6.31 21.01
N HIS A 138 -9.66 6.84 20.15
CA HIS A 138 -10.75 6.07 19.55
C HIS A 138 -10.24 5.17 18.40
N SER A 139 -11.08 4.23 17.95
CA SER A 139 -10.76 3.38 16.82
C SER A 139 -10.36 4.20 15.58
N GLY A 140 -9.20 3.90 15.03
CA GLY A 140 -8.69 4.48 13.79
C GLY A 140 -9.08 3.70 12.54
N PHE A 141 -9.76 2.56 12.68
CA PHE A 141 -10.01 1.60 11.60
C PHE A 141 -10.59 2.22 10.34
N LEU A 142 -11.67 3.00 10.46
CA LEU A 142 -12.34 3.59 9.30
C LEU A 142 -11.45 4.61 8.58
N MET A 143 -10.79 5.49 9.31
CA MET A 143 -9.87 6.49 8.74
C MET A 143 -8.66 5.83 8.08
N TYR A 144 -8.17 4.74 8.67
CA TYR A 144 -7.07 3.96 8.14
C TYR A 144 -7.46 3.28 6.82
N LEU A 145 -8.63 2.65 6.79
CA LEU A 145 -9.18 2.05 5.57
C LEU A 145 -9.39 3.09 4.47
N ILE A 146 -9.95 4.26 4.80
CA ILE A 146 -10.15 5.36 3.86
C ILE A 146 -8.80 5.83 3.28
N ALA A 147 -7.76 5.99 4.10
CA ALA A 147 -6.44 6.38 3.63
C ALA A 147 -5.86 5.39 2.62
N ILE A 148 -5.97 4.08 2.88
CA ILE A 148 -5.50 3.01 1.98
C ILE A 148 -6.30 3.02 0.68
N LEU A 149 -7.63 3.13 0.76
CA LEU A 149 -8.49 3.16 -0.42
C LEU A 149 -8.21 4.37 -1.32
N ILE A 150 -8.08 5.57 -0.75
CA ILE A 150 -7.76 6.79 -1.50
C ILE A 150 -6.43 6.62 -2.25
N GLY A 151 -5.37 6.20 -1.55
CA GLY A 151 -4.06 6.02 -2.19
C GLY A 151 -4.07 4.92 -3.25
N SER A 152 -4.78 3.81 -3.02
CA SER A 152 -4.91 2.73 -3.98
C SER A 152 -5.69 3.14 -5.23
N ILE A 153 -6.76 3.91 -5.07
CA ILE A 153 -7.54 4.44 -6.21
C ILE A 153 -6.68 5.43 -7.01
N ILE A 154 -5.97 6.34 -6.35
CA ILE A 154 -5.10 7.30 -7.04
C ILE A 154 -4.00 6.56 -7.81
N ALA A 155 -3.33 5.59 -7.18
CA ALA A 155 -2.31 4.78 -7.85
C ALA A 155 -2.90 4.01 -9.05
N ALA A 156 -4.08 3.41 -8.91
CA ALA A 156 -4.76 2.70 -9.99
C ALA A 156 -5.11 3.63 -11.17
N ILE A 157 -5.59 4.83 -10.89
CA ILE A 157 -5.90 5.84 -11.92
C ILE A 157 -4.62 6.29 -12.62
N VAL A 158 -3.57 6.65 -11.88
CA VAL A 158 -2.27 7.04 -12.44
C VAL A 158 -1.71 5.92 -13.32
N LEU A 159 -1.75 4.67 -12.85
CA LEU A 159 -1.32 3.52 -13.63
C LEU A 159 -2.17 3.34 -14.89
N GLY A 160 -3.48 3.52 -14.77
CA GLY A 160 -4.39 3.47 -15.91
C GLY A 160 -4.08 4.52 -16.98
N PHE A 161 -3.64 5.71 -16.61
CA PHE A 161 -3.20 6.73 -17.56
C PHE A 161 -1.83 6.42 -18.17
N LEU A 162 -0.89 5.95 -17.38
CA LEU A 162 0.47 5.67 -17.83
C LEU A 162 0.57 4.44 -18.74
N LYS A 163 -0.21 3.39 -18.47
CA LYS A 163 -0.11 2.12 -19.20
C LYS A 163 -0.84 2.22 -20.56
N PRO A 164 -0.18 1.88 -21.69
CA PRO A 164 -0.83 1.88 -22.99
C PRO A 164 -1.84 0.74 -23.11
N SER A 165 -2.82 0.90 -23.99
CA SER A 165 -3.73 -0.19 -24.34
C SER A 165 -2.99 -1.28 -25.10
N ILE A 166 -3.27 -2.54 -24.76
CA ILE A 166 -2.77 -3.69 -25.52
C ILE A 166 -3.52 -3.72 -26.85
N LYS A 167 -2.77 -3.70 -27.97
CA LYS A 167 -3.37 -3.96 -29.27
C LYS A 167 -3.91 -5.39 -29.29
N LYS A 168 -5.18 -5.54 -29.57
CA LYS A 168 -5.75 -6.86 -29.92
C LYS A 168 -5.35 -7.08 -31.37
N ASP A 169 -4.41 -8.00 -31.60
CA ASP A 169 -4.19 -8.58 -32.90
C ASP A 169 -5.35 -9.50 -33.25
#